data_3715d2df6a1802bb6c8bcea723139387
#
_entry.id   3715d2df6a1802bb6c8bcea723139387
#
_cell.length_a   1.000
_cell.length_b   1.000
_cell.length_c   1.000
_cell.angle_alpha   90.00
_cell.angle_beta   90.00
_cell.angle_gamma   90.00
#
_symmetry.space_group_name_H-M   'P 1'
#
loop_
_entity.id
_entity.type
_entity.pdbx_description
1 polymer ?
#
loop_
_entity_poly.entity_id
_entity_poly.type
_entity_poly.pdbx_seq_one_letter_code
_entity_poly.pdbx_strand_id
1 'polypeptide(L)'
;MEKTRIFSLIALVLAMLMVFAACAPAATDNKSNDSEQTTPADTQQTEEPAKTDDAAAQTPAEPVTITYCNFNSSGGNEETLQKMVEAFEATHENIKIEVETIGYDDYFTQMQTRVAGGTAPDCYELNIENFAAYANKGLLAEITGQDLSGLNETALGAFNVNGKQYGLPESFSNVVLIYNKDLFDQAGVTYPTDDWTQDDVQNAAEKIR
;
A
#
# COMPACT_ATOMS: atom_id res chain seq x y z
N MET A 1 42.98 31.72 -12.02
CA MET A 1 43.04 30.33 -11.46
C MET A 1 41.67 29.65 -11.29
N GLU A 2 40.58 30.36 -11.19
CA GLU A 2 39.23 29.82 -11.03
C GLU A 2 38.61 29.28 -12.32
N LYS A 3 38.80 29.95 -13.44
CA LYS A 3 38.23 29.54 -14.73
C LYS A 3 38.81 28.23 -15.25
N THR A 4 40.06 27.91 -14.95
CA THR A 4 40.70 26.64 -15.37
C THR A 4 40.18 25.43 -14.59
N ARG A 5 39.74 25.60 -13.33
CA ARG A 5 39.17 24.52 -12.53
C ARG A 5 37.75 24.18 -12.94
N ILE A 6 36.96 25.16 -13.40
CA ILE A 6 35.60 24.96 -13.90
C ILE A 6 35.62 24.18 -15.23
N PHE A 7 36.54 24.50 -16.13
CA PHE A 7 36.71 23.76 -17.39
C PHE A 7 37.17 22.31 -17.17
N SER A 8 38.00 22.06 -16.16
CA SER A 8 38.47 20.71 -15.81
C SER A 8 37.35 19.85 -15.22
N LEU A 9 36.42 20.43 -14.43
CA LEU A 9 35.26 19.75 -13.90
C LEU A 9 34.22 19.44 -14.97
N ILE A 10 33.97 20.34 -15.92
CA ILE A 10 33.04 20.09 -17.03
C ILE A 10 33.59 19.00 -17.98
N ALA A 11 34.90 18.98 -18.24
CA ALA A 11 35.53 17.92 -19.03
C ALA A 11 35.43 16.53 -18.38
N LEU A 12 35.50 16.45 -17.03
CA LEU A 12 35.38 15.22 -16.28
C LEU A 12 33.94 14.67 -16.30
N VAL A 13 32.93 15.53 -16.23
CA VAL A 13 31.50 15.14 -16.30
C VAL A 13 31.13 14.69 -17.71
N LEU A 14 31.66 15.33 -18.76
CA LEU A 14 31.43 14.91 -20.15
C LEU A 14 32.11 13.57 -20.48
N ALA A 15 33.24 13.26 -19.87
CA ALA A 15 33.92 11.96 -20.05
C ALA A 15 33.19 10.79 -19.40
N MET A 16 32.44 11.04 -18.30
CA MET A 16 31.62 10.01 -17.64
C MET A 16 30.32 9.66 -18.38
N LEU A 17 29.82 10.55 -19.23
CA LEU A 17 28.59 10.33 -20.02
C LEU A 17 28.82 9.47 -21.29
N MET A 18 30.05 9.17 -21.68
CA MET A 18 30.36 8.38 -22.89
C MET A 18 30.57 6.89 -22.65
N VAL A 19 30.50 6.40 -21.43
CA VAL A 19 30.78 4.98 -21.11
C VAL A 19 29.52 4.09 -21.16
N PHE A 20 28.30 4.64 -21.35
CA PHE A 20 27.05 3.86 -21.37
C PHE A 20 26.46 3.55 -22.75
N ALA A 21 27.20 3.73 -23.83
CA ALA A 21 26.70 3.52 -25.20
C ALA A 21 27.39 2.36 -25.94
N ALA A 22 27.55 1.19 -25.29
CA ALA A 22 28.01 0.01 -26.00
C ALA A 22 27.54 -1.27 -25.31
N CYS A 23 26.30 -1.69 -25.57
CA CYS A 23 25.88 -3.09 -25.60
C CYS A 23 24.42 -3.18 -26.04
N ALA A 24 24.17 -3.28 -27.34
CA ALA A 24 22.94 -3.82 -27.90
C ALA A 24 23.27 -5.13 -28.60
N PRO A 25 22.62 -6.26 -28.33
CA PRO A 25 22.78 -7.47 -29.14
C PRO A 25 21.85 -7.42 -30.35
N ALA A 26 22.38 -7.85 -31.47
CA ALA A 26 21.78 -7.95 -32.79
C ALA A 26 20.67 -8.99 -32.83
N ALA A 27 19.61 -8.65 -33.57
CA ALA A 27 18.56 -9.55 -34.00
C ALA A 27 19.07 -10.49 -35.09
N THR A 28 18.76 -11.77 -35.00
CA THR A 28 18.86 -12.72 -36.13
C THR A 28 17.46 -13.27 -36.42
N ASP A 29 16.95 -12.88 -37.57
CA ASP A 29 15.85 -13.53 -38.28
C ASP A 29 16.20 -15.01 -38.54
N ASN A 30 15.24 -15.91 -38.34
CA ASN A 30 15.13 -17.07 -39.21
C ASN A 30 13.67 -17.52 -39.40
N LYS A 31 13.38 -17.79 -40.65
CA LYS A 31 12.12 -17.96 -41.34
C LYS A 31 11.79 -19.44 -41.48
N SER A 32 10.51 -19.78 -41.35
CA SER A 32 9.73 -20.83 -42.04
C SER A 32 10.23 -22.28 -42.08
N ASN A 33 9.43 -23.21 -41.66
CA ASN A 33 8.70 -24.08 -42.60
C ASN A 33 7.64 -24.98 -41.93
N ASP A 34 6.63 -25.11 -42.63
CA ASP A 34 5.40 -25.81 -42.78
C ASP A 34 5.49 -27.37 -42.65
N SER A 35 4.36 -27.96 -42.34
CA SER A 35 3.84 -29.25 -42.80
C SER A 35 3.44 -30.28 -41.75
N GLU A 36 2.10 -30.46 -41.71
CA GLU A 36 1.28 -31.69 -41.78
C GLU A 36 1.27 -32.67 -40.57
N GLN A 37 0.11 -32.66 -39.93
CA GLN A 37 -1.02 -33.61 -39.99
C GLN A 37 -0.67 -35.10 -39.85
N THR A 38 -1.10 -35.70 -38.72
CA THR A 38 -1.91 -36.95 -38.69
C THR A 38 -2.36 -37.29 -37.27
N THR A 39 -3.69 -37.40 -37.07
CA THR A 39 -4.35 -38.24 -36.08
C THR A 39 -4.55 -39.63 -36.70
N PRO A 40 -4.63 -40.74 -35.94
CA PRO A 40 -5.85 -41.09 -35.24
C PRO A 40 -5.75 -42.02 -34.00
N ALA A 41 -6.87 -41.99 -33.25
CA ALA A 41 -7.58 -43.10 -32.60
C ALA A 41 -7.07 -43.75 -31.30
N ASP A 42 -7.84 -43.47 -30.26
CA ASP A 42 -8.67 -44.40 -29.46
C ASP A 42 -7.98 -45.57 -28.73
N THR A 43 -8.02 -45.51 -27.41
CA THR A 43 -8.39 -46.67 -26.57
C THR A 43 -8.77 -46.15 -25.16
N GLN A 44 -10.05 -46.29 -24.81
CA GLN A 44 -10.57 -46.21 -23.47
C GLN A 44 -9.98 -47.31 -22.60
N GLN A 45 -9.52 -46.94 -21.41
CA GLN A 45 -9.51 -47.88 -20.28
C GLN A 45 -9.88 -47.12 -19.01
N THR A 46 -11.07 -47.46 -18.54
CA THR A 46 -11.68 -47.11 -17.28
C THR A 46 -10.92 -47.82 -16.17
N GLU A 47 -10.35 -47.09 -15.22
CA GLU A 47 -10.05 -47.63 -13.88
C GLU A 47 -10.50 -46.63 -12.82
N GLU A 48 -11.24 -47.20 -11.86
CA GLU A 48 -11.92 -46.64 -10.72
C GLU A 48 -10.94 -46.11 -9.66
N PRO A 49 -11.27 -45.04 -8.89
CA PRO A 49 -10.28 -44.34 -8.03
C PRO A 49 -10.02 -45.11 -6.75
N ALA A 50 -8.80 -45.53 -6.56
CA ALA A 50 -8.29 -45.92 -5.26
C ALA A 50 -8.17 -44.66 -4.36
N LYS A 51 -8.93 -44.64 -3.28
CA LYS A 51 -8.72 -43.73 -2.15
C LYS A 51 -7.35 -44.03 -1.55
N THR A 52 -6.44 -43.12 -1.76
CA THR A 52 -5.26 -42.97 -0.90
C THR A 52 -5.48 -41.76 -0.05
N ASP A 53 -5.74 -41.97 1.22
CA ASP A 53 -5.53 -41.00 2.30
C ASP A 53 -4.01 -40.72 2.34
N ASP A 54 -3.55 -39.75 1.57
CA ASP A 54 -2.23 -39.22 1.69
C ASP A 54 -2.31 -38.00 2.64
N ALA A 55 -2.19 -38.33 3.94
CA ALA A 55 -1.78 -37.33 4.91
C ALA A 55 -0.38 -36.90 4.56
N ALA A 56 -0.26 -35.98 3.60
CA ALA A 56 0.99 -35.27 3.33
C ALA A 56 1.44 -34.64 4.64
N ALA A 57 2.46 -35.19 5.25
CA ALA A 57 3.20 -34.57 6.32
C ALA A 57 3.62 -33.20 5.79
N GLN A 58 2.98 -32.14 6.28
CA GLN A 58 3.33 -30.77 5.96
C GLN A 58 4.76 -30.57 6.47
N THR A 59 5.69 -30.42 5.55
CA THR A 59 7.03 -29.93 5.87
C THR A 59 6.84 -28.62 6.64
N PRO A 60 7.47 -28.44 7.82
CA PRO A 60 7.34 -27.18 8.54
C PRO A 60 7.69 -26.03 7.59
N ALA A 61 6.79 -25.07 7.45
CA ALA A 61 7.05 -23.91 6.62
C ALA A 61 8.28 -23.19 7.16
N GLU A 62 9.17 -22.76 6.28
CA GLU A 62 10.36 -21.99 6.69
C GLU A 62 9.90 -20.70 7.39
N PRO A 63 10.63 -20.24 8.44
CA PRO A 63 10.30 -18.99 9.11
C PRO A 63 10.36 -17.82 8.14
N VAL A 64 9.32 -16.98 8.15
CA VAL A 64 9.19 -15.77 7.34
C VAL A 64 9.11 -14.55 8.25
N THR A 65 9.85 -13.51 7.95
CA THR A 65 9.70 -12.20 8.59
C THR A 65 8.98 -11.26 7.65
N ILE A 66 7.93 -10.60 8.14
CA ILE A 66 7.16 -9.56 7.45
C ILE A 66 7.47 -8.23 8.12
N THR A 67 7.89 -7.26 7.34
CA THR A 67 8.13 -5.90 7.81
C THR A 67 6.87 -5.06 7.67
N TYR A 68 6.46 -4.39 8.75
CA TYR A 68 5.29 -3.51 8.79
C TYR A 68 5.67 -2.12 9.30
N CYS A 69 5.31 -1.08 8.55
CA CYS A 69 5.58 0.30 8.92
C CYS A 69 4.30 1.12 9.08
N ASN A 70 4.17 1.81 10.22
CA ASN A 70 3.03 2.67 10.54
C ASN A 70 3.48 4.10 10.88
N PHE A 71 2.51 5.05 10.84
CA PHE A 71 2.75 6.45 11.21
C PHE A 71 2.12 6.86 12.54
N ASN A 72 1.64 5.92 13.30
CA ASN A 72 0.88 6.23 14.50
C ASN A 72 1.79 6.50 15.68
N SER A 73 1.93 7.74 16.04
CA SER A 73 2.76 8.22 17.14
C SER A 73 1.98 8.68 18.37
N SER A 74 0.66 8.54 18.42
CA SER A 74 -0.12 9.05 19.54
C SER A 74 -0.60 7.97 20.51
N GLY A 75 -0.05 8.03 21.70
CA GLY A 75 -0.51 7.53 22.99
C GLY A 75 -1.36 6.26 23.02
N GLY A 76 -0.74 5.09 23.18
CA GLY A 76 -1.43 3.82 23.44
C GLY A 76 -1.67 2.93 22.23
N ASN A 77 -1.50 3.44 21.03
CA ASN A 77 -1.70 2.64 19.82
C ASN A 77 -0.54 1.67 19.59
N GLU A 78 0.68 2.04 19.97
CA GLU A 78 1.85 1.16 19.90
C GLU A 78 1.68 -0.09 20.77
N GLU A 79 1.16 0.06 21.99
CA GLU A 79 0.86 -1.07 22.88
C GLU A 79 -0.24 -1.97 22.32
N THR A 80 -1.25 -1.38 21.71
CA THR A 80 -2.34 -2.12 21.07
C THR A 80 -1.83 -2.90 19.85
N LEU A 81 -1.04 -2.26 18.99
CA LEU A 81 -0.42 -2.90 17.84
C LEU A 81 0.49 -4.06 18.27
N GLN A 82 1.30 -3.84 19.31
CA GLN A 82 2.17 -4.90 19.84
C GLN A 82 1.37 -6.13 20.31
N LYS A 83 0.25 -5.92 21.00
CA LYS A 83 -0.64 -7.03 21.40
C LYS A 83 -1.28 -7.74 20.21
N MET A 84 -1.62 -7.01 19.15
CA MET A 84 -2.14 -7.61 17.90
C MET A 84 -1.07 -8.46 17.21
N VAL A 85 0.16 -7.98 17.12
CA VAL A 85 1.30 -8.73 16.60
C VAL A 85 1.55 -10.01 17.40
N GLU A 86 1.62 -9.91 18.73
CA GLU A 86 1.80 -11.07 19.61
C GLU A 86 0.68 -12.10 19.43
N ALA A 87 -0.57 -11.65 19.34
CA ALA A 87 -1.72 -12.56 19.12
C ALA A 87 -1.66 -13.24 17.74
N PHE A 88 -1.22 -12.53 16.72
CA PHE A 88 -1.05 -13.08 15.38
C PHE A 88 0.08 -14.12 15.36
N GLU A 89 1.25 -13.77 15.89
CA GLU A 89 2.41 -14.68 15.95
C GLU A 89 2.15 -15.93 16.77
N ALA A 90 1.32 -15.85 17.83
CA ALA A 90 0.93 -16.99 18.64
C ALA A 90 0.11 -18.04 17.84
N THR A 91 -0.53 -17.62 16.76
CA THR A 91 -1.32 -18.51 15.87
C THR A 91 -0.60 -18.83 14.56
N HIS A 92 0.53 -18.19 14.29
CA HIS A 92 1.34 -18.35 13.07
C HIS A 92 2.82 -18.47 13.43
N GLU A 93 3.20 -19.58 14.07
CA GLU A 93 4.53 -19.80 14.66
C GLU A 93 5.70 -19.62 13.69
N ASN A 94 5.47 -19.79 12.39
CA ASN A 94 6.47 -19.61 11.34
C ASN A 94 6.53 -18.19 10.77
N ILE A 95 5.70 -17.24 11.25
CA ILE A 95 5.69 -15.86 10.79
C ILE A 95 6.10 -14.94 11.93
N LYS A 96 7.01 -14.02 11.64
CA LYS A 96 7.41 -12.93 12.52
C LYS A 96 7.05 -11.59 11.88
N ILE A 97 6.62 -10.63 12.70
CA ILE A 97 6.30 -9.28 12.23
C ILE A 97 7.26 -8.29 12.88
N GLU A 98 8.06 -7.62 12.08
CA GLU A 98 8.91 -6.51 12.48
C GLU A 98 8.17 -5.20 12.26
N VAL A 99 7.86 -4.50 13.36
CA VAL A 99 7.13 -3.22 13.32
C VAL A 99 8.09 -2.06 13.39
N GLU A 100 7.95 -1.12 12.47
CA GLU A 100 8.60 0.18 12.50
C GLU A 100 7.56 1.29 12.60
N THR A 101 7.73 2.21 13.53
CA THR A 101 6.87 3.38 13.68
C THR A 101 7.65 4.64 13.33
N ILE A 102 7.14 5.43 12.39
CA ILE A 102 7.72 6.72 11.97
C ILE A 102 6.74 7.82 12.33
N GLY A 103 7.24 8.93 12.86
CA GLY A 103 6.40 10.10 13.17
C GLY A 103 5.63 10.60 11.94
N TYR A 104 4.39 11.05 12.14
CA TYR A 104 3.48 11.46 11.06
C TYR A 104 4.09 12.49 10.09
N ASP A 105 4.82 13.46 10.61
CA ASP A 105 5.40 14.55 9.81
C ASP A 105 6.43 14.07 8.78
N ASP A 106 7.17 13.02 9.11
CA ASP A 106 8.23 12.47 8.28
C ASP A 106 7.79 11.25 7.46
N TYR A 107 6.73 10.58 7.90
CA TYR A 107 6.34 9.27 7.40
C TYR A 107 6.17 9.22 5.88
N PHE A 108 5.30 10.08 5.32
CA PHE A 108 4.97 10.03 3.90
C PHE A 108 6.15 10.37 3.00
N THR A 109 7.04 11.27 3.44
CA THR A 109 8.28 11.61 2.71
C THR A 109 9.25 10.44 2.70
N GLN A 110 9.42 9.77 3.84
CA GLN A 110 10.27 8.58 3.93
C GLN A 110 9.70 7.41 3.14
N MET A 111 8.39 7.14 3.24
CA MET A 111 7.74 6.08 2.48
C MET A 111 7.83 6.30 0.98
N GLN A 112 7.62 7.53 0.51
CA GLN A 112 7.79 7.86 -0.91
C GLN A 112 9.21 7.56 -1.39
N THR A 113 10.21 7.89 -0.60
CA THR A 113 11.62 7.62 -0.92
C THR A 113 11.91 6.12 -0.94
N ARG A 114 11.44 5.37 0.05
CA ARG A 114 11.64 3.93 0.15
C ARG A 114 10.97 3.18 -1.01
N VAL A 115 9.72 3.52 -1.32
CA VAL A 115 8.98 2.92 -2.44
C VAL A 115 9.69 3.21 -3.78
N ALA A 116 10.13 4.45 -4.00
CA ALA A 116 10.87 4.81 -5.21
C ALA A 116 12.24 4.10 -5.30
N GLY A 117 12.87 3.84 -4.16
CA GLY A 117 14.16 3.14 -4.05
C GLY A 117 14.06 1.61 -4.04
N GLY A 118 12.86 1.03 -4.05
CA GLY A 118 12.66 -0.43 -3.95
C GLY A 118 13.02 -1.01 -2.57
N THR A 119 12.95 -0.20 -1.52
CA THR A 119 13.25 -0.55 -0.13
C THR A 119 12.05 -0.35 0.79
N ALA A 120 10.84 -0.36 0.23
CA ALA A 120 9.61 -0.31 1.00
C ALA A 120 9.48 -1.54 1.89
N PRO A 121 8.85 -1.43 3.08
CA PRO A 121 8.47 -2.59 3.86
C PRO A 121 7.42 -3.43 3.13
N ASP A 122 7.21 -4.67 3.56
CA ASP A 122 6.24 -5.59 2.96
C ASP A 122 4.81 -5.06 3.09
N CYS A 123 4.48 -4.48 4.25
CA CYS A 123 3.21 -3.83 4.53
C CYS A 123 3.45 -2.45 5.12
N TYR A 124 2.59 -1.49 4.80
CA TYR A 124 2.66 -0.15 5.37
C TYR A 124 1.33 0.59 5.31
N GLU A 125 1.14 1.53 6.20
CA GLU A 125 -0.06 2.36 6.25
C GLU A 125 -0.04 3.47 5.21
N LEU A 126 -1.21 3.76 4.64
CA LEU A 126 -1.45 4.95 3.83
C LEU A 126 -2.77 5.59 4.22
N ASN A 127 -2.75 6.89 4.41
CA ASN A 127 -3.99 7.66 4.46
C ASN A 127 -4.60 7.78 3.06
N ILE A 128 -5.88 8.09 3.01
CA ILE A 128 -6.64 8.12 1.76
C ILE A 128 -6.08 9.14 0.74
N GLU A 129 -5.50 10.25 1.23
CA GLU A 129 -4.94 11.31 0.39
C GLU A 129 -3.73 10.82 -0.42
N ASN A 130 -2.93 9.93 0.14
CA ASN A 130 -1.74 9.38 -0.52
C ASN A 130 -2.05 8.09 -1.29
N PHE A 131 -3.04 7.31 -0.84
CA PHE A 131 -3.36 6.00 -1.40
C PHE A 131 -3.58 6.03 -2.93
N ALA A 132 -4.42 6.94 -3.43
CA ALA A 132 -4.78 6.98 -4.84
C ALA A 132 -3.55 7.18 -5.76
N ALA A 133 -2.57 7.98 -5.32
CA ALA A 133 -1.35 8.20 -6.08
C ALA A 133 -0.48 6.93 -6.17
N TYR A 134 -0.41 6.16 -5.09
CA TYR A 134 0.34 4.89 -5.04
C TYR A 134 -0.33 3.82 -5.91
N ALA A 135 -1.64 3.63 -5.76
CA ALA A 135 -2.41 2.66 -6.53
C ALA A 135 -2.35 2.93 -8.04
N ASN A 136 -2.56 4.18 -8.46
CA ASN A 136 -2.52 4.56 -9.88
C ASN A 136 -1.13 4.44 -10.52
N LYS A 137 -0.07 4.49 -9.73
CA LYS A 137 1.30 4.27 -10.18
C LYS A 137 1.71 2.79 -10.20
N GLY A 138 0.83 1.88 -9.77
CA GLY A 138 1.13 0.46 -9.68
C GLY A 138 2.15 0.10 -8.58
N LEU A 139 2.19 0.88 -7.51
CA LEU A 139 3.13 0.69 -6.40
C LEU A 139 2.56 -0.20 -5.28
N LEU A 140 1.29 -0.58 -5.38
CA LEU A 140 0.60 -1.44 -4.43
C LEU A 140 0.21 -2.76 -5.10
N ALA A 141 0.32 -3.85 -4.38
CA ALA A 141 -0.18 -5.15 -4.81
C ALA A 141 -1.70 -5.22 -4.68
N GLU A 142 -2.36 -5.88 -5.62
CA GLU A 142 -3.80 -6.16 -5.53
C GLU A 142 -4.05 -7.21 -4.43
N ILE A 143 -4.99 -6.94 -3.55
CA ILE A 143 -5.43 -7.87 -2.50
C ILE A 143 -6.50 -8.78 -3.09
N THR A 144 -6.22 -10.06 -3.20
CA THR A 144 -7.11 -11.07 -3.78
C THR A 144 -7.26 -12.29 -2.88
N GLY A 145 -8.40 -12.98 -2.98
CA GLY A 145 -8.62 -14.24 -2.28
C GLY A 145 -8.91 -14.13 -0.78
N GLN A 146 -9.07 -12.90 -0.26
CA GLN A 146 -9.42 -12.65 1.14
C GLN A 146 -10.94 -12.53 1.31
N ASP A 147 -11.45 -13.02 2.44
CA ASP A 147 -12.82 -12.74 2.87
C ASP A 147 -12.87 -11.37 3.54
N LEU A 148 -13.46 -10.41 2.86
CA LEU A 148 -13.59 -9.02 3.32
C LEU A 148 -14.99 -8.70 3.87
N SER A 149 -15.87 -9.68 3.99
CA SER A 149 -17.28 -9.50 4.38
C SER A 149 -17.48 -8.93 5.79
N GLY A 150 -16.47 -9.06 6.64
CA GLY A 150 -16.47 -8.46 7.99
C GLY A 150 -16.09 -6.99 8.06
N LEU A 151 -15.66 -6.38 6.96
CA LEU A 151 -15.21 -5.00 6.93
C LEU A 151 -16.31 -4.06 6.43
N ASN A 152 -16.24 -2.79 6.85
CA ASN A 152 -17.19 -1.77 6.41
C ASN A 152 -17.03 -1.48 4.91
N GLU A 153 -18.10 -1.66 4.13
CA GLU A 153 -18.09 -1.50 2.66
C GLU A 153 -17.66 -0.10 2.20
N THR A 154 -18.09 0.95 2.91
CA THR A 154 -17.72 2.34 2.57
C THR A 154 -16.23 2.56 2.78
N ALA A 155 -15.67 2.06 3.87
CA ALA A 155 -14.26 2.16 4.17
C ALA A 155 -13.43 1.32 3.18
N LEU A 156 -13.88 0.11 2.83
CA LEU A 156 -13.24 -0.72 1.79
C LEU A 156 -13.25 -0.01 0.43
N GLY A 157 -14.38 0.60 0.05
CA GLY A 157 -14.53 1.32 -1.22
C GLY A 157 -13.52 2.45 -1.39
N ALA A 158 -13.07 3.07 -0.30
CA ALA A 158 -12.04 4.12 -0.33
C ALA A 158 -10.68 3.60 -0.84
N PHE A 159 -10.39 2.31 -0.68
CA PHE A 159 -9.15 1.67 -1.09
C PHE A 159 -9.32 0.74 -2.31
N ASN A 160 -10.38 0.99 -3.09
CA ASN A 160 -10.64 0.30 -4.35
C ASN A 160 -10.37 1.24 -5.54
N VAL A 161 -9.63 0.76 -6.53
CA VAL A 161 -9.34 1.50 -7.77
C VAL A 161 -9.68 0.60 -8.95
N ASN A 162 -10.60 1.06 -9.80
CA ASN A 162 -11.05 0.33 -11.00
C ASN A 162 -11.53 -1.10 -10.73
N GLY A 163 -12.23 -1.30 -9.60
CA GLY A 163 -12.76 -2.60 -9.20
C GLY A 163 -11.76 -3.53 -8.51
N LYS A 164 -10.55 -3.06 -8.24
CA LYS A 164 -9.48 -3.81 -7.58
C LYS A 164 -9.17 -3.24 -6.20
N GLN A 165 -9.02 -4.11 -5.22
CA GLN A 165 -8.71 -3.74 -3.84
C GLN A 165 -7.20 -3.68 -3.64
N TYR A 166 -6.68 -2.56 -3.14
CA TYR A 166 -5.24 -2.35 -2.93
C TYR A 166 -4.88 -2.01 -1.47
N GLY A 167 -5.85 -1.84 -0.62
CA GLY A 167 -5.65 -1.58 0.80
C GLY A 167 -6.84 -2.05 1.61
N LEU A 168 -6.61 -2.36 2.89
CA LEU A 168 -7.64 -2.69 3.86
C LEU A 168 -7.77 -1.53 4.85
N PRO A 169 -8.99 -1.11 5.21
CA PRO A 169 -9.19 -0.07 6.20
C PRO A 169 -8.84 -0.60 7.59
N GLU A 170 -7.85 -0.01 8.23
CA GLU A 170 -7.53 -0.26 9.64
C GLU A 170 -8.46 0.56 10.55
N SER A 171 -8.58 1.85 10.23
CA SER A 171 -9.39 2.80 10.99
C SER A 171 -10.02 3.85 10.08
N PHE A 172 -11.00 4.57 10.61
CA PHE A 172 -11.55 5.74 9.96
C PHE A 172 -11.90 6.81 10.98
N SER A 173 -11.89 8.06 10.56
CA SER A 173 -12.25 9.20 11.39
C SER A 173 -13.24 10.10 10.66
N ASN A 174 -14.01 10.84 11.44
CA ASN A 174 -14.90 11.88 10.93
C ASN A 174 -14.41 13.24 11.40
N VAL A 175 -14.47 14.22 10.52
CA VAL A 175 -14.30 15.61 10.88
C VAL A 175 -15.63 16.13 11.41
N VAL A 176 -15.64 16.62 12.63
CA VAL A 176 -16.86 17.15 13.29
C VAL A 176 -16.64 18.58 13.77
N LEU A 177 -17.69 19.37 13.74
CA LEU A 177 -17.70 20.69 14.34
C LEU A 177 -18.06 20.59 15.83
N ILE A 178 -17.14 20.97 16.70
CA ILE A 178 -17.36 21.09 18.13
C ILE A 178 -17.55 22.57 18.46
N TYR A 179 -18.62 22.92 19.20
CA TYR A 179 -18.91 24.28 19.59
C TYR A 179 -19.20 24.39 21.08
N ASN A 180 -18.92 25.58 21.66
CA ASN A 180 -19.22 25.89 23.04
C ASN A 180 -20.62 26.54 23.11
N LYS A 181 -21.56 25.87 23.78
CA LYS A 181 -22.95 26.34 23.90
C LYS A 181 -23.07 27.67 24.63
N ASP A 182 -22.28 27.87 25.69
CA ASP A 182 -22.35 29.11 26.48
C ASP A 182 -21.94 30.33 25.65
N LEU A 183 -20.97 30.19 24.75
CA LEU A 183 -20.57 31.26 23.83
C LEU A 183 -21.68 31.55 22.79
N PHE A 184 -22.36 30.53 22.30
CA PHE A 184 -23.49 30.68 21.38
C PHE A 184 -24.65 31.43 22.07
N ASP A 185 -24.98 31.02 23.29
CA ASP A 185 -26.03 31.67 24.08
C ASP A 185 -25.71 33.14 24.39
N GLN A 186 -24.49 33.44 24.81
CA GLN A 186 -24.02 34.80 25.06
C GLN A 186 -24.06 35.69 23.82
N ALA A 187 -23.78 35.15 22.66
CA ALA A 187 -23.80 35.84 21.38
C ALA A 187 -25.21 35.91 20.76
N GLY A 188 -26.20 35.21 21.33
CA GLY A 188 -27.54 35.09 20.77
C GLY A 188 -27.59 34.38 19.41
N VAL A 189 -26.69 33.44 19.19
CA VAL A 189 -26.58 32.65 17.96
C VAL A 189 -27.26 31.32 18.17
N THR A 190 -28.07 30.88 17.19
CA THR A 190 -28.71 29.56 17.21
C THR A 190 -27.64 28.47 17.06
N TYR A 191 -27.87 27.32 17.71
CA TYR A 191 -26.95 26.18 17.60
C TYR A 191 -26.92 25.59 16.18
N PRO A 192 -25.79 24.99 15.77
CA PRO A 192 -25.69 24.27 14.50
C PRO A 192 -26.79 23.21 14.36
N THR A 193 -27.31 23.11 13.14
CA THR A 193 -28.25 22.08 12.71
C THR A 193 -27.59 21.29 11.55
N ASP A 194 -28.25 20.20 11.14
CA ASP A 194 -27.76 19.37 10.01
C ASP A 194 -27.78 20.12 8.66
N ASP A 195 -28.54 21.25 8.59
CA ASP A 195 -28.64 22.07 7.38
C ASP A 195 -27.62 23.22 7.33
N TRP A 196 -26.75 23.35 8.34
CA TRP A 196 -25.77 24.43 8.37
C TRP A 196 -24.78 24.32 7.21
N THR A 197 -24.59 25.45 6.54
CA THR A 197 -23.61 25.66 5.51
C THR A 197 -22.31 26.23 6.08
N GLN A 198 -21.26 26.29 5.26
CA GLN A 198 -20.03 26.96 5.62
C GLN A 198 -20.23 28.46 5.94
N ASP A 199 -21.16 29.12 5.23
CA ASP A 199 -21.51 30.52 5.48
C ASP A 199 -22.17 30.69 6.84
N ASP A 200 -23.00 29.73 7.27
CA ASP A 200 -23.63 29.77 8.61
C ASP A 200 -22.56 29.64 9.71
N VAL A 201 -21.58 28.75 9.52
CA VAL A 201 -20.45 28.64 10.45
C VAL A 201 -19.67 29.94 10.53
N GLN A 202 -19.36 30.58 9.38
CA GLN A 202 -18.65 31.84 9.35
C GLN A 202 -19.43 32.96 10.03
N ASN A 203 -20.69 33.10 9.70
CA ASN A 203 -21.58 34.11 10.29
C ASN A 203 -21.71 33.94 11.82
N ALA A 204 -21.78 32.71 12.31
CA ALA A 204 -21.79 32.41 13.73
C ALA A 204 -20.48 32.81 14.40
N ALA A 205 -19.34 32.42 13.79
CA ALA A 205 -18.02 32.74 14.30
C ALA A 205 -17.76 34.27 14.39
N GLU A 206 -18.24 35.04 13.40
CA GLU A 206 -18.13 36.50 13.41
C GLU A 206 -18.94 37.16 14.56
N LYS A 207 -20.09 36.59 14.95
CA LYS A 207 -20.91 37.07 16.06
C LYS A 207 -20.35 36.67 17.42
N ILE A 208 -19.68 35.52 17.51
CA ILE A 208 -19.15 34.98 18.76
C ILE A 208 -17.79 35.62 19.10
N ARG A 209 -17.09 36.14 18.11
CA ARG A 209 -15.78 36.79 18.25
C ARG A 209 -15.87 38.08 19.08
#